data_eaad44572b7de393d688da2bc7210596
#
_entry.id   eaad44572b7de393d688da2bc7210596
#
_cell.length_a   1.000
_cell.length_b   1.000
_cell.length_c   1.000
_cell.angle_alpha   90.00
_cell.angle_beta   90.00
_cell.angle_gamma   90.00
#
_symmetry.space_group_name_H-M   'P 1'
#
loop_
_entity.id
_entity.type
_entity.pdbx_description
1 polymer ?
#
loop_
_entity_poly.entity_id
_entity_poly.type
_entity_poly.pdbx_seq_one_letter_code
_entity_poly.pdbx_strand_id
1 'polypeptide(L)'
;MRTQLKLTRDGDAFIARLAPSQASAMYEALSYLRGRDHGDTELILLVGAGREAVDALLERLAGRHTESRDFRLTLEEIHMVHSALTAAPTMFIERGGLFAQEPFHIRLGFYRENFDALAYAVVRAVAEA
;
A
#
# COMPACT_ATOMS: atom_id res chain seq x y z
N MET A 1 -9.93 7.93 -8.07
CA MET A 1 -9.52 7.67 -6.67
C MET A 1 -9.04 8.97 -6.03
N ARG A 2 -9.36 9.15 -4.75
CA ARG A 2 -8.84 10.30 -4.01
C ARG A 2 -7.32 10.17 -3.84
N THR A 3 -6.58 11.22 -4.18
CA THR A 3 -5.12 11.22 -4.11
C THR A 3 -4.56 12.02 -2.92
N GLN A 4 -5.39 12.85 -2.29
CA GLN A 4 -4.97 13.58 -1.10
C GLN A 4 -5.05 12.69 0.14
N LEU A 5 -4.01 12.74 0.95
CA LEU A 5 -3.91 11.98 2.19
C LEU A 5 -3.47 12.92 3.30
N LYS A 6 -4.10 12.80 4.46
CA LYS A 6 -3.71 13.56 5.64
C LYS A 6 -3.27 12.62 6.74
N LEU A 7 -2.11 12.91 7.31
CA LEU A 7 -1.59 12.24 8.50
C LEU A 7 -1.53 13.24 9.65
N THR A 8 -1.91 12.78 10.83
CA THR A 8 -1.79 13.55 12.06
C THR A 8 -0.90 12.78 13.02
N ARG A 9 0.10 13.45 13.60
CA ARG A 9 0.99 12.78 14.56
C ARG A 9 0.21 12.38 15.82
N ASP A 10 0.52 11.20 16.31
CA ASP A 10 -0.04 10.63 17.54
C ASP A 10 1.08 9.92 18.30
N GLY A 11 1.84 10.70 19.08
CA GLY A 11 3.05 10.19 19.73
C GLY A 11 4.09 9.84 18.69
N ASP A 12 4.55 8.60 18.69
CA ASP A 12 5.52 8.07 17.73
C ASP A 12 4.85 7.42 16.50
N ALA A 13 3.53 7.49 16.42
CA ALA A 13 2.75 6.96 15.30
C ALA A 13 2.00 8.09 14.60
N PHE A 14 1.14 7.70 13.66
CA PHE A 14 0.33 8.63 12.87
C PHE A 14 -1.11 8.12 12.80
N ILE A 15 -2.06 9.04 12.76
CA ILE A 15 -3.44 8.74 12.41
C ILE A 15 -3.62 9.08 10.94
N ALA A 16 -3.96 8.09 10.13
CA ALA A 16 -4.22 8.25 8.71
C ALA A 16 -5.72 8.18 8.47
N ARG A 17 -6.29 9.26 7.93
CA ARG A 17 -7.69 9.23 7.50
C ARG A 17 -7.75 8.74 6.06
N LEU A 18 -8.20 7.51 5.88
CA LEU A 18 -8.21 6.86 4.58
C LEU A 18 -9.63 6.77 4.02
N ALA A 19 -9.80 7.25 2.79
CA ALA A 19 -11.00 6.97 2.01
C ALA A 19 -11.03 5.48 1.65
N PRO A 20 -12.22 4.91 1.37
CA PRO A 20 -12.32 3.51 1.01
C PRO A 20 -11.40 3.08 -0.13
N SER A 21 -11.27 3.91 -1.18
CA SER A 21 -10.40 3.60 -2.31
C SER A 21 -8.92 3.60 -1.93
N GLN A 22 -8.51 4.47 -0.99
CA GLN A 22 -7.13 4.52 -0.52
C GLN A 22 -6.77 3.26 0.28
N ALA A 23 -7.63 2.89 1.22
CA ALA A 23 -7.42 1.66 1.99
C ALA A 23 -7.40 0.42 1.09
N SER A 24 -8.29 0.38 0.09
CA SER A 24 -8.35 -0.72 -0.87
C SER A 24 -7.08 -0.79 -1.73
N ALA A 25 -6.58 0.35 -2.20
CA ALA A 25 -5.35 0.39 -3.01
C ALA A 25 -4.15 -0.10 -2.19
N MET A 26 -4.04 0.32 -0.95
CA MET A 26 -2.98 -0.12 -0.04
C MET A 26 -3.07 -1.63 0.23
N TYR A 27 -4.29 -2.11 0.48
CA TYR A 27 -4.54 -3.54 0.67
C TYR A 27 -4.13 -4.35 -0.56
N GLU A 28 -4.58 -3.94 -1.74
CA GLU A 28 -4.32 -4.68 -2.98
C GLU A 28 -2.84 -4.73 -3.32
N ALA A 29 -2.12 -3.62 -3.15
CA ALA A 29 -0.68 -3.58 -3.39
C ALA A 29 0.07 -4.53 -2.46
N LEU A 30 -0.23 -4.44 -1.16
CA LEU A 30 0.44 -5.26 -0.15
C LEU A 30 0.06 -6.74 -0.28
N SER A 31 -1.21 -7.02 -0.54
CA SER A 31 -1.72 -8.38 -0.74
C SER A 31 -1.10 -9.04 -1.97
N TYR A 32 -0.92 -8.29 -3.05
CA TYR A 32 -0.26 -8.80 -4.26
C TYR A 32 1.16 -9.27 -3.96
N LEU A 33 1.94 -8.44 -3.27
CA LEU A 33 3.32 -8.81 -2.92
C LEU A 33 3.36 -9.98 -1.95
N ARG A 34 2.46 -10.01 -0.98
CA ARG A 34 2.34 -11.11 -0.03
C ARG A 34 2.03 -12.43 -0.73
N GLY A 35 1.19 -12.39 -1.75
CA GLY A 35 0.74 -13.58 -2.48
C GLY A 35 1.76 -14.13 -3.47
N ARG A 36 2.90 -13.47 -3.69
CA ARG A 36 3.91 -13.96 -4.63
C ARG A 36 4.61 -15.23 -4.17
N ASP A 37 4.58 -15.52 -2.88
CA ASP A 37 5.08 -16.77 -2.28
C ASP A 37 6.55 -17.05 -2.58
N HIS A 38 7.39 -16.03 -2.46
CA HIS A 38 8.84 -16.14 -2.60
C HIS A 38 9.56 -16.11 -1.25
N GLY A 39 8.80 -16.23 -0.15
CA GLY A 39 9.34 -16.28 1.20
C GLY A 39 9.55 -14.91 1.82
N ASP A 40 9.97 -14.93 3.09
CA ASP A 40 10.12 -13.72 3.88
C ASP A 40 11.24 -12.81 3.37
N THR A 41 12.33 -13.38 2.86
CA THR A 41 13.48 -12.59 2.41
C THR A 41 13.09 -11.63 1.29
N GLU A 42 12.35 -12.10 0.29
CA GLU A 42 11.88 -11.22 -0.78
C GLU A 42 10.93 -10.16 -0.23
N LEU A 43 10.02 -10.56 0.64
CA LEU A 43 9.04 -9.63 1.20
C LEU A 43 9.71 -8.55 2.06
N ILE A 44 10.70 -8.92 2.86
CA ILE A 44 11.50 -7.97 3.64
C ILE A 44 12.22 -6.99 2.71
N LEU A 45 12.78 -7.48 1.62
CA LEU A 45 13.43 -6.62 0.64
C LEU A 45 12.44 -5.61 0.04
N LEU A 46 11.25 -6.07 -0.31
CA LEU A 46 10.26 -5.24 -1.02
C LEU A 46 9.56 -4.25 -0.11
N VAL A 47 9.21 -4.65 1.13
CA VAL A 47 8.38 -3.82 2.00
C VAL A 47 8.99 -3.57 3.39
N GLY A 48 10.13 -4.14 3.68
CA GLY A 48 10.80 -3.91 4.97
C GLY A 48 10.28 -4.76 6.12
N ALA A 49 9.43 -5.76 5.86
CA ALA A 49 8.83 -6.61 6.90
C ALA A 49 8.50 -7.99 6.34
N GLY A 50 8.51 -8.99 7.22
CA GLY A 50 8.15 -10.36 6.85
C GLY A 50 6.65 -10.61 6.86
N ARG A 51 6.27 -11.86 6.61
CA ARG A 51 4.87 -12.25 6.44
C ARG A 51 4.00 -11.95 7.66
N GLU A 52 4.51 -12.15 8.84
CA GLU A 52 3.73 -11.94 10.06
C GLU A 52 3.27 -10.48 10.19
N ALA A 53 4.18 -9.54 10.01
CA ALA A 53 3.87 -8.11 10.09
C ALA A 53 2.98 -7.67 8.93
N VAL A 54 3.24 -8.19 7.74
CA VAL A 54 2.42 -7.89 6.55
C VAL A 54 0.99 -8.40 6.75
N ASP A 55 0.82 -9.64 7.23
CA ASP A 55 -0.50 -10.21 7.47
C ASP A 55 -1.28 -9.40 8.52
N ALA A 56 -0.61 -8.95 9.58
CA ALA A 56 -1.25 -8.11 10.60
C ALA A 56 -1.75 -6.78 10.01
N LEU A 57 -0.96 -6.15 9.16
CA LEU A 57 -1.37 -4.90 8.53
C LEU A 57 -2.48 -5.11 7.50
N LEU A 58 -2.40 -6.19 6.71
CA LEU A 58 -3.46 -6.55 5.77
C LEU A 58 -4.79 -6.75 6.49
N GLU A 59 -4.78 -7.43 7.64
CA GLU A 59 -5.99 -7.65 8.40
C GLU A 59 -6.66 -6.34 8.83
N ARG A 60 -5.86 -5.35 9.21
CA ARG A 60 -6.36 -4.03 9.60
C ARG A 60 -6.90 -3.23 8.42
N LEU A 61 -6.30 -3.36 7.24
CA LEU A 61 -6.73 -2.67 6.02
C LEU A 61 -7.90 -3.35 5.32
N ALA A 62 -8.12 -4.64 5.60
CA ALA A 62 -9.12 -5.46 4.92
C ALA A 62 -10.55 -4.98 5.22
N GLY A 63 -11.47 -5.39 4.35
CA GLY A 63 -12.90 -5.14 4.52
C GLY A 63 -13.42 -4.09 3.56
N ARG A 64 -14.74 -4.09 3.42
CA ARG A 64 -15.43 -3.09 2.59
C ARG A 64 -15.81 -1.93 3.48
N HIS A 65 -15.16 -0.81 3.24
CA HIS A 65 -15.48 0.42 3.93
C HIS A 65 -16.33 1.28 3.01
N THR A 66 -17.42 1.81 3.54
CA THR A 66 -18.30 2.73 2.81
C THR A 66 -17.97 4.19 3.12
N GLU A 67 -17.19 4.43 4.15
CA GLU A 67 -16.83 5.76 4.63
C GLU A 67 -15.34 5.82 4.93
N SER A 68 -14.81 7.04 4.97
CA SER A 68 -13.44 7.27 5.42
C SER A 68 -13.28 6.84 6.88
N ARG A 69 -12.15 6.24 7.20
CA ARG A 69 -11.83 5.74 8.53
C ARG A 69 -10.45 6.18 8.95
N ASP A 70 -10.25 6.26 10.26
CA ASP A 70 -8.96 6.53 10.85
C ASP A 70 -8.22 5.23 11.13
N PHE A 71 -6.96 5.19 10.70
CA PHE A 71 -6.05 4.08 10.97
C PHE A 71 -4.84 4.62 11.70
N ARG A 72 -4.50 4.01 12.84
CA ARG A 72 -3.27 4.35 13.54
C ARG A 72 -2.15 3.49 12.95
N LEU A 73 -1.15 4.15 12.37
CA LEU A 73 -0.04 3.49 11.69
C LEU A 73 1.28 3.95 12.26
N THR A 74 2.17 3.01 12.54
CA THR A 74 3.56 3.34 12.86
C THR A 74 4.30 3.79 11.60
N LEU A 75 5.47 4.40 11.77
CA LEU A 75 6.29 4.78 10.62
C LEU A 75 6.69 3.55 9.80
N GLU A 76 6.98 2.43 10.47
CA GLU A 76 7.29 1.17 9.79
C GLU A 76 6.11 0.69 8.93
N GLU A 77 4.88 0.80 9.44
CA GLU A 77 3.69 0.41 8.68
C GLU A 77 3.45 1.35 7.50
N ILE A 78 3.68 2.64 7.67
CA ILE A 78 3.60 3.62 6.57
C ILE A 78 4.66 3.28 5.51
N HIS A 79 5.87 2.92 5.94
CA HIS A 79 6.92 2.48 5.02
C HIS A 79 6.50 1.24 4.24
N MET A 80 5.89 0.26 4.92
CA MET A 80 5.39 -0.95 4.26
C MET A 80 4.38 -0.62 3.17
N VAL A 81 3.44 0.26 3.46
CA VAL A 81 2.40 0.68 2.52
C VAL A 81 3.02 1.43 1.34
N HIS A 82 3.87 2.41 1.61
CA HIS A 82 4.54 3.18 0.57
C HIS A 82 5.36 2.26 -0.35
N SER A 83 6.14 1.38 0.25
CA SER A 83 6.98 0.44 -0.50
C SER A 83 6.13 -0.51 -1.34
N ALA A 84 4.99 -0.98 -0.83
CA ALA A 84 4.10 -1.85 -1.58
C ALA A 84 3.51 -1.13 -2.80
N LEU A 85 3.08 0.12 -2.64
CA LEU A 85 2.52 0.91 -3.73
C LEU A 85 3.53 1.11 -4.87
N THR A 86 4.80 1.24 -4.54
CA THR A 86 5.86 1.41 -5.56
C THR A 86 6.35 0.08 -6.11
N ALA A 87 6.41 -0.98 -5.29
CA ALA A 87 6.94 -2.27 -5.69
C ALA A 87 5.93 -3.10 -6.50
N ALA A 88 4.64 -3.02 -6.19
CA ALA A 88 3.64 -3.84 -6.87
C ALA A 88 3.67 -3.69 -8.39
N PRO A 89 3.67 -2.46 -8.96
CA PRO A 89 3.78 -2.32 -10.42
C PRO A 89 5.09 -2.86 -10.97
N THR A 90 6.20 -2.66 -10.26
CA THR A 90 7.52 -3.13 -10.67
C THR A 90 7.56 -4.66 -10.73
N MET A 91 7.01 -5.32 -9.73
CA MET A 91 6.98 -6.79 -9.69
C MET A 91 5.99 -7.36 -10.70
N PHE A 92 4.95 -6.62 -11.05
CA PHE A 92 4.01 -7.03 -12.10
C PHE A 92 4.69 -7.01 -13.48
N ILE A 93 5.59 -6.07 -13.72
CA ILE A 93 6.38 -6.00 -14.97
C ILE A 93 7.20 -7.29 -15.15
N GLU A 94 7.76 -7.83 -14.07
CA GLU A 94 8.60 -9.03 -14.12
C GLU A 94 7.94 -10.19 -14.86
N ARG A 95 6.63 -10.35 -14.73
CA ARG A 95 5.88 -11.47 -15.30
C ARG A 95 5.86 -11.50 -16.81
N GLY A 96 5.86 -10.34 -17.46
CA GLY A 96 5.73 -10.25 -18.90
C GLY A 96 6.88 -9.54 -19.57
N GLY A 97 7.89 -9.10 -18.84
CA GLY A 97 8.98 -8.31 -19.38
C GLY A 97 8.62 -6.87 -19.65
N LEU A 98 7.35 -6.57 -19.89
CA LEU A 98 6.83 -5.22 -20.11
C LEU A 98 5.60 -5.01 -19.23
N PHE A 99 5.47 -3.79 -18.69
CA PHE A 99 4.27 -3.44 -17.94
C PHE A 99 3.09 -3.32 -18.88
N ALA A 100 1.96 -3.96 -18.50
CA ALA A 100 0.72 -3.88 -19.25
C ALA A 100 -0.38 -3.35 -18.33
N GLN A 101 -0.96 -2.19 -18.66
CA GLN A 101 -1.92 -1.48 -17.81
C GLN A 101 -3.21 -2.26 -17.60
N GLU A 102 -3.75 -2.86 -18.67
CA GLU A 102 -5.02 -3.57 -18.57
C GLU A 102 -4.95 -4.80 -17.66
N PRO A 103 -4.00 -5.74 -17.82
CA PRO A 103 -3.86 -6.85 -16.89
C PRO A 103 -3.60 -6.40 -15.46
N PHE A 104 -2.84 -5.33 -15.26
CA PHE A 104 -2.57 -4.77 -13.95
C PHE A 104 -3.88 -4.28 -13.30
N HIS A 105 -4.68 -3.54 -14.05
CA HIS A 105 -5.97 -3.04 -13.58
C HIS A 105 -6.94 -4.17 -13.25
N ILE A 106 -7.00 -5.19 -14.08
CA ILE A 106 -7.87 -6.36 -13.85
C ILE A 106 -7.47 -7.07 -12.56
N ARG A 107 -6.17 -7.25 -12.32
CA ARG A 107 -5.65 -7.98 -11.15
C ARG A 107 -5.77 -7.21 -9.86
N LEU A 108 -5.49 -5.89 -9.90
CA LEU A 108 -5.37 -5.07 -8.69
C LEU A 108 -6.51 -4.08 -8.48
N GLY A 109 -7.34 -3.86 -9.50
CA GLY A 109 -8.49 -2.96 -9.40
C GLY A 109 -8.16 -1.48 -9.55
N PHE A 110 -6.90 -1.14 -9.78
CA PHE A 110 -6.43 0.24 -9.93
C PHE A 110 -5.44 0.31 -11.07
N TYR A 111 -5.24 1.52 -11.62
CA TYR A 111 -4.18 1.78 -12.58
C TYR A 111 -2.88 2.10 -11.87
N ARG A 112 -1.76 1.89 -12.55
CA ARG A 112 -0.44 2.19 -11.98
C ARG A 112 -0.34 3.64 -11.52
N GLU A 113 -0.90 4.56 -12.28
CA GLU A 113 -0.87 5.99 -11.94
C GLU A 113 -1.57 6.29 -10.60
N ASN A 114 -2.59 5.50 -10.24
CA ASN A 114 -3.25 5.62 -8.94
C ASN A 114 -2.30 5.24 -7.80
N PHE A 115 -1.55 4.17 -7.99
CA PHE A 115 -0.56 3.72 -7.00
C PHE A 115 0.56 4.73 -6.85
N ASP A 116 1.07 5.24 -7.98
CA ASP A 116 2.14 6.24 -7.96
C ASP A 116 1.68 7.53 -7.27
N ALA A 117 0.48 8.00 -7.57
CA ALA A 117 -0.08 9.21 -6.96
C ALA A 117 -0.28 9.03 -5.45
N LEU A 118 -0.77 7.86 -5.04
CA LEU A 118 -0.98 7.59 -3.61
C LEU A 118 0.36 7.46 -2.88
N ALA A 119 1.36 6.82 -3.47
CA ALA A 119 2.69 6.72 -2.89
C ALA A 119 3.30 8.11 -2.68
N TYR A 120 3.16 9.00 -3.65
CA TYR A 120 3.62 10.39 -3.53
C TYR A 120 2.87 11.12 -2.40
N ALA A 121 1.55 10.91 -2.32
CA ALA A 121 0.73 11.53 -1.29
C ALA A 121 1.15 11.08 0.12
N VAL A 122 1.55 9.82 0.29
CA VAL A 122 2.06 9.31 1.57
C VAL A 122 3.32 10.07 1.98
N VAL A 123 4.26 10.25 1.07
CA VAL A 123 5.51 11.00 1.35
C VAL A 123 5.19 12.43 1.76
N ARG A 124 4.32 13.10 1.01
CA ARG A 124 3.91 14.47 1.32
C ARG A 124 3.24 14.56 2.68
N ALA A 125 2.34 13.64 2.97
CA ALA A 125 1.61 13.65 4.23
C ALA A 125 2.53 13.47 5.44
N VAL A 126 3.53 12.59 5.34
CA VAL A 126 4.54 12.42 6.40
C VAL A 126 5.34 13.70 6.59
N ALA A 127 5.74 14.34 5.50
CA ALA A 127 6.53 15.57 5.56
C ALA A 127 5.75 16.73 6.19
N GLU A 128 4.44 16.76 6.03
CA GLU A 128 3.58 17.83 6.51
C GLU A 128 2.98 17.55 7.92
N ALA A 129 3.15 16.35 8.41
CA ALA A 129 2.57 15.94 9.68
C ALA A 129 3.28 16.57 10.90
#